data_e5527cbe9616a5e1b5b701aaa34e03ae
#
_entry.id   e5527cbe9616a5e1b5b701aaa34e03ae
#
_cell.length_a   1.000
_cell.length_b   1.000
_cell.length_c   1.000
_cell.angle_alpha   90.00
_cell.angle_beta   90.00
_cell.angle_gamma   90.00
#
_symmetry.space_group_name_H-M   'P 1'
#
loop_
_entity.id
_entity.type
_entity.pdbx_description
1 polymer ?
#
loop_
_entity_poly.entity_id
_entity_poly.type
_entity_poly.pdbx_seq_one_letter_code
_entity_poly.pdbx_strand_id
1 'polypeptide(L)'
;LAPDPLNGGGMPSRAVPVRWFVAEDPGMRRLVQRGTAAAVPELAHSVHVEVNGLRPGRDYYYRFACDGDEESAVGHFRTAPPLDTQLQQLRLALCTCQAWNSGYYPVLRDIAQSDVDLVLHAGDYLYEYSPLQNARGRTLDAERFSGETVSLERYRDQYALYKLDPDLQAAHAAHAFAVIWDDHEVQNDYSGIHPEKPGVSTEDFIIRRAAAYRAFYEHLPMRSTPAGNGGLRVHRRLRYGDLAQLTLLDCRQFRPANPCGVGESPRCDAALDPRMSMLGAGQEAWFAQSMAAAQGTRWNVVVQQLLMAQLRLDGGTPRERFWNDAWDGYPAARNRLLQAMQAGGQGNAILLGGDWHSTFVNDLKLDFDAASAPVVATEFIAPAISSGGDDTPYGPYYGPSIPQNPHIRYFDGDRRGWWKLQLNRQTVDAELRFADSVLRADAAVRTAARFQVTHGRPGAVPV
;
A
#
# COMPACT_ATOMS: atom_id res chain seq x y z
N LEU A 1 -9.72 15.23 -21.22
CA LEU A 1 -8.39 14.71 -20.89
C LEU A 1 -7.34 15.65 -21.46
N ALA A 2 -6.27 15.88 -20.72
CA ALA A 2 -5.22 16.78 -21.15
C ALA A 2 -4.54 16.22 -22.40
N PRO A 3 -4.38 16.97 -23.50
CA PRO A 3 -3.74 16.46 -24.71
C PRO A 3 -2.27 16.11 -24.52
N ASP A 4 -1.62 16.66 -23.50
CA ASP A 4 -0.25 16.35 -23.11
C ASP A 4 -0.11 16.43 -21.58
N PRO A 5 -0.40 15.35 -20.84
CA PRO A 5 -0.34 15.34 -19.38
C PRO A 5 1.07 15.57 -18.84
N LEU A 6 2.12 15.31 -19.64
CA LEU A 6 3.51 15.51 -19.23
C LEU A 6 3.93 17.00 -19.29
N ASN A 7 3.20 17.83 -20.04
CA ASN A 7 3.46 19.27 -20.16
C ASN A 7 2.34 20.14 -19.53
N GLY A 8 1.73 19.66 -18.46
CA GLY A 8 0.64 20.36 -17.79
C GLY A 8 -0.69 20.29 -18.55
N GLY A 9 -0.72 19.47 -19.62
CA GLY A 9 -1.91 19.05 -20.33
C GLY A 9 -2.71 20.10 -21.07
N GLY A 10 -2.27 21.33 -21.11
CA GLY A 10 -3.05 22.41 -21.72
C GLY A 10 -4.42 22.62 -21.07
N MET A 11 -4.61 22.21 -19.81
CA MET A 11 -5.85 22.38 -19.09
C MET A 11 -6.17 23.88 -18.88
N PRO A 12 -7.44 24.29 -19.04
CA PRO A 12 -7.81 25.68 -18.86
C PRO A 12 -7.69 26.12 -17.40
N SER A 13 -7.43 27.41 -17.17
CA SER A 13 -7.41 28.01 -15.82
C SER A 13 -8.80 28.24 -15.22
N ARG A 14 -9.80 27.48 -15.65
CA ARG A 14 -11.18 27.53 -15.18
C ARG A 14 -11.71 26.15 -14.83
N ALA A 15 -12.75 26.09 -14.01
CA ALA A 15 -13.44 24.84 -13.74
C ALA A 15 -14.03 24.22 -15.02
N VAL A 16 -13.90 22.89 -15.13
CA VAL A 16 -14.47 22.10 -16.23
C VAL A 16 -15.57 21.19 -15.65
N PRO A 17 -16.79 21.23 -16.19
CA PRO A 17 -17.85 20.34 -15.76
C PRO A 17 -17.54 18.91 -16.22
N VAL A 18 -17.58 17.96 -15.30
CA VAL A 18 -17.39 16.52 -15.55
C VAL A 18 -18.67 15.79 -15.18
N ARG A 19 -19.32 15.20 -16.15
CA ARG A 19 -20.49 14.35 -15.93
C ARG A 19 -20.01 12.97 -15.46
N TRP A 20 -20.70 12.40 -14.51
CA TRP A 20 -20.44 11.04 -14.04
C TRP A 20 -21.70 10.17 -14.09
N PHE A 21 -21.51 8.89 -14.33
CA PHE A 21 -22.58 7.91 -14.49
C PHE A 21 -22.21 6.65 -13.71
N VAL A 22 -23.21 6.04 -13.06
CA VAL A 22 -23.10 4.72 -12.40
C VAL A 22 -24.21 3.82 -12.94
N ALA A 23 -23.86 2.58 -13.30
CA ALA A 23 -24.74 1.58 -13.88
C ALA A 23 -24.61 0.21 -13.20
N GLU A 24 -25.60 -0.66 -13.39
CA GLU A 24 -25.58 -2.06 -12.96
C GLU A 24 -25.03 -3.01 -14.03
N ASP A 25 -24.58 -2.51 -15.16
CA ASP A 25 -24.02 -3.33 -16.25
C ASP A 25 -22.84 -2.64 -16.94
N PRO A 26 -21.86 -3.42 -17.47
CA PRO A 26 -20.67 -2.87 -18.09
C PRO A 26 -20.95 -2.08 -19.39
N GLY A 27 -22.11 -2.29 -20.02
CA GLY A 27 -22.53 -1.52 -21.20
C GLY A 27 -23.16 -0.17 -20.86
N MET A 28 -23.19 0.22 -19.58
CA MET A 28 -23.73 1.49 -19.10
C MET A 28 -25.19 1.75 -19.53
N ARG A 29 -25.99 0.68 -19.74
CA ARG A 29 -27.39 0.79 -20.21
C ARG A 29 -28.37 0.96 -19.06
N ARG A 30 -28.09 0.32 -17.90
CA ARG A 30 -28.93 0.37 -16.70
C ARG A 30 -28.36 1.34 -15.70
N LEU A 31 -28.49 2.65 -16.03
CA LEU A 31 -28.03 3.73 -15.15
C LEU A 31 -28.84 3.73 -13.85
N VAL A 32 -28.13 3.80 -12.72
CA VAL A 32 -28.73 3.93 -11.38
C VAL A 32 -28.55 5.32 -10.80
N GLN A 33 -27.41 5.97 -11.12
CA GLN A 33 -27.15 7.34 -10.70
C GLN A 33 -26.33 8.08 -11.75
N ARG A 34 -26.45 9.39 -11.74
CA ARG A 34 -25.66 10.32 -12.56
C ARG A 34 -25.60 11.69 -11.91
N GLY A 35 -24.62 12.47 -12.26
CA GLY A 35 -24.48 13.84 -11.80
C GLY A 35 -23.37 14.58 -12.52
N THR A 36 -23.04 15.75 -12.01
CA THR A 36 -21.94 16.60 -12.51
C THR A 36 -21.08 17.02 -11.33
N ALA A 37 -19.76 17.00 -11.53
CA ALA A 37 -18.76 17.54 -10.61
C ALA A 37 -17.92 18.59 -11.34
N ALA A 38 -17.38 19.55 -10.60
CA ALA A 38 -16.49 20.56 -11.16
C ALA A 38 -15.02 20.10 -10.99
N ALA A 39 -14.32 19.88 -12.09
CA ALA A 39 -12.88 19.70 -12.11
C ALA A 39 -12.22 21.08 -12.07
N VAL A 40 -11.62 21.43 -10.92
CA VAL A 40 -11.07 22.77 -10.68
C VAL A 40 -9.55 22.78 -10.77
N PRO A 41 -8.93 23.86 -11.29
CA PRO A 41 -7.47 23.96 -11.41
C PRO A 41 -6.73 23.76 -10.09
N GLU A 42 -7.32 24.24 -8.99
CA GLU A 42 -6.76 24.15 -7.64
C GLU A 42 -6.55 22.70 -7.19
N LEU A 43 -7.31 21.73 -7.73
CA LEU A 43 -7.20 20.29 -7.48
C LEU A 43 -6.67 19.53 -8.69
N ALA A 44 -5.81 20.14 -9.50
CA ALA A 44 -5.28 19.55 -10.73
C ALA A 44 -6.37 18.97 -11.66
N HIS A 45 -7.54 19.59 -11.69
CA HIS A 45 -8.73 19.12 -12.42
C HIS A 45 -9.17 17.69 -12.05
N SER A 46 -8.80 17.18 -10.88
CA SER A 46 -9.34 15.92 -10.35
C SER A 46 -10.76 16.12 -9.81
N VAL A 47 -11.56 15.05 -9.83
CA VAL A 47 -12.89 15.04 -9.21
C VAL A 47 -13.01 13.83 -8.29
N HIS A 48 -13.57 14.06 -7.10
CA HIS A 48 -13.94 13.04 -6.15
C HIS A 48 -15.47 13.02 -6.04
N VAL A 49 -16.07 11.88 -6.40
CA VAL A 49 -17.53 11.73 -6.39
C VAL A 49 -17.92 10.70 -5.35
N GLU A 50 -18.65 11.13 -4.33
CA GLU A 50 -19.26 10.22 -3.36
C GLU A 50 -20.65 9.79 -3.84
N VAL A 51 -20.80 8.51 -4.12
CA VAL A 51 -22.06 7.94 -4.59
C VAL A 51 -22.70 7.17 -3.41
N ASN A 52 -23.82 7.71 -2.89
CA ASN A 52 -24.55 7.15 -1.77
C ASN A 52 -25.81 6.41 -2.24
N GLY A 53 -26.37 5.53 -1.39
CA GLY A 53 -27.65 4.84 -1.65
C GLY A 53 -27.57 3.68 -2.65
N LEU A 54 -26.37 3.22 -3.01
CA LEU A 54 -26.20 2.00 -3.79
C LEU A 54 -26.57 0.77 -2.94
N ARG A 55 -27.09 -0.27 -3.58
CA ARG A 55 -27.39 -1.53 -2.90
C ARG A 55 -26.09 -2.20 -2.46
N PRO A 56 -26.01 -2.74 -1.24
CA PRO A 56 -24.81 -3.41 -0.75
C PRO A 56 -24.60 -4.78 -1.44
N GLY A 57 -23.34 -5.23 -1.53
CA GLY A 57 -22.95 -6.52 -2.08
C GLY A 57 -23.21 -6.67 -3.58
N ARG A 58 -23.18 -5.58 -4.34
CA ARG A 58 -23.49 -5.54 -5.78
C ARG A 58 -22.33 -4.97 -6.58
N ASP A 59 -22.20 -5.45 -7.81
CA ASP A 59 -21.29 -4.91 -8.80
C ASP A 59 -21.92 -3.68 -9.47
N TYR A 60 -21.10 -2.65 -9.65
CA TYR A 60 -21.43 -1.41 -10.34
C TYR A 60 -20.32 -1.02 -11.28
N TYR A 61 -20.70 -0.29 -12.31
CA TYR A 61 -19.83 0.25 -13.34
C TYR A 61 -19.98 1.76 -13.38
N TYR A 62 -18.88 2.46 -13.62
CA TYR A 62 -18.91 3.92 -13.66
C TYR A 62 -18.14 4.46 -14.84
N ARG A 63 -18.52 5.65 -15.28
CA ARG A 63 -17.85 6.38 -16.35
C ARG A 63 -17.94 7.88 -16.10
N PHE A 64 -16.92 8.59 -16.54
CA PHE A 64 -16.88 10.04 -16.56
C PHE A 64 -16.89 10.53 -18.01
N ALA A 65 -17.46 11.73 -18.23
CA ALA A 65 -17.50 12.37 -19.52
C ALA A 65 -17.30 13.89 -19.37
N CYS A 66 -16.48 14.47 -20.24
CA CYS A 66 -16.32 15.91 -20.40
C CYS A 66 -17.19 16.43 -21.56
N ASP A 67 -17.21 17.74 -21.77
CA ASP A 67 -17.81 18.35 -22.95
C ASP A 67 -17.01 17.92 -24.20
N GLY A 68 -17.73 17.67 -25.32
CA GLY A 68 -17.11 17.22 -26.58
C GLY A 68 -17.06 15.70 -26.75
N ASP A 69 -17.89 14.94 -26.00
CA ASP A 69 -18.01 13.47 -26.08
C ASP A 69 -16.74 12.68 -25.69
N GLU A 70 -15.79 13.30 -25.02
CA GLU A 70 -14.66 12.58 -24.43
C GLU A 70 -15.12 11.82 -23.18
N GLU A 71 -14.99 10.49 -23.22
CA GLU A 71 -15.40 9.59 -22.16
C GLU A 71 -14.19 8.83 -21.58
N SER A 72 -14.22 8.59 -20.28
CA SER A 72 -13.27 7.67 -19.65
C SER A 72 -13.54 6.21 -20.02
N ALA A 73 -12.56 5.32 -19.80
CA ALA A 73 -12.83 3.90 -19.71
C ALA A 73 -13.95 3.64 -18.68
N VAL A 74 -14.69 2.54 -18.87
CA VAL A 74 -15.66 2.08 -17.89
C VAL A 74 -14.92 1.42 -16.72
N GLY A 75 -15.07 1.98 -15.53
CA GLY A 75 -14.54 1.40 -14.30
C GLY A 75 -15.54 0.46 -13.63
N HIS A 76 -15.06 -0.47 -12.83
CA HIS A 76 -15.85 -1.43 -12.07
C HIS A 76 -15.53 -1.34 -10.58
N PHE A 77 -16.54 -1.51 -9.75
CA PHE A 77 -16.38 -1.71 -8.30
C PHE A 77 -17.52 -2.53 -7.74
N ARG A 78 -17.26 -3.17 -6.61
CA ARG A 78 -18.28 -3.88 -5.84
C ARG A 78 -18.50 -3.18 -4.50
N THR A 79 -19.77 -2.93 -4.15
CA THR A 79 -20.12 -2.41 -2.82
C THR A 79 -19.92 -3.47 -1.75
N ALA A 80 -19.45 -3.05 -0.56
CA ALA A 80 -19.33 -3.96 0.58
C ALA A 80 -20.71 -4.56 0.94
N PRO A 81 -20.78 -5.81 1.41
CA PRO A 81 -22.01 -6.41 1.91
C PRO A 81 -22.46 -5.76 3.23
N PRO A 82 -23.71 -5.91 3.65
CA PRO A 82 -24.16 -5.52 4.98
C PRO A 82 -23.32 -6.16 6.09
N LEU A 83 -23.21 -5.48 7.25
CA LEU A 83 -22.34 -5.92 8.34
C LEU A 83 -22.77 -7.27 8.97
N ASP A 84 -24.05 -7.59 8.90
CA ASP A 84 -24.66 -8.83 9.40
C ASP A 84 -24.67 -9.97 8.39
N THR A 85 -24.13 -9.74 7.18
CA THR A 85 -24.05 -10.77 6.15
C THR A 85 -23.01 -11.81 6.51
N GLN A 86 -23.40 -13.08 6.48
CA GLN A 86 -22.48 -14.23 6.53
C GLN A 86 -21.76 -14.39 5.20
N LEU A 87 -20.76 -13.55 4.98
CA LEU A 87 -19.98 -13.60 3.76
C LEU A 87 -19.16 -14.89 3.69
N GLN A 88 -19.20 -15.59 2.55
CA GLN A 88 -18.50 -16.88 2.39
C GLN A 88 -17.06 -16.70 1.93
N GLN A 89 -16.79 -15.63 1.18
CA GLN A 89 -15.48 -15.41 0.55
C GLN A 89 -15.22 -13.93 0.34
N LEU A 90 -13.94 -13.54 0.47
CA LEU A 90 -13.40 -12.24 0.09
C LEU A 90 -12.03 -12.46 -0.58
N ARG A 91 -11.82 -11.87 -1.75
CA ARG A 91 -10.58 -11.99 -2.53
C ARG A 91 -9.89 -10.65 -2.59
N LEU A 92 -8.63 -10.64 -2.17
CA LEU A 92 -7.82 -9.44 -2.07
C LEU A 92 -6.57 -9.58 -2.95
N ALA A 93 -6.14 -8.51 -3.58
CA ALA A 93 -4.80 -8.36 -4.10
C ALA A 93 -4.00 -7.48 -3.13
N LEU A 94 -2.77 -7.87 -2.79
CA LEU A 94 -1.81 -7.03 -2.09
C LEU A 94 -0.64 -6.74 -3.00
N CYS A 95 -0.37 -5.45 -3.24
CA CYS A 95 0.73 -4.95 -4.06
C CYS A 95 1.31 -3.67 -3.47
N THR A 96 2.53 -3.31 -3.88
CA THR A 96 3.29 -2.17 -3.36
C THR A 96 4.48 -1.84 -4.28
N CYS A 97 5.11 -0.68 -4.11
CA CYS A 97 6.43 -0.35 -4.64
C CYS A 97 6.51 -0.43 -6.19
N GLN A 98 5.89 0.54 -6.87
CA GLN A 98 5.79 0.57 -8.33
C GLN A 98 6.66 1.65 -9.00
N ALA A 99 7.99 1.64 -8.77
CA ALA A 99 8.89 2.63 -9.39
C ALA A 99 8.80 2.59 -10.92
N TRP A 100 8.38 3.70 -11.54
CA TRP A 100 8.15 3.80 -12.99
C TRP A 100 9.43 3.58 -13.80
N ASN A 101 10.54 4.13 -13.35
CA ASN A 101 11.84 4.01 -14.00
C ASN A 101 12.48 2.62 -13.86
N SER A 102 11.99 1.78 -12.95
CA SER A 102 12.55 0.44 -12.70
C SER A 102 12.01 -0.63 -13.64
N GLY A 103 10.93 -0.36 -14.38
CA GLY A 103 10.36 -1.33 -15.31
C GLY A 103 8.91 -1.07 -15.67
N TYR A 104 8.32 -2.01 -16.41
CA TYR A 104 6.91 -2.06 -16.78
C TYR A 104 6.07 -2.69 -15.65
N TYR A 105 4.75 -2.74 -15.83
CA TYR A 105 3.81 -3.21 -14.81
C TYR A 105 3.03 -4.49 -15.20
N PRO A 106 3.70 -5.57 -15.68
CA PRO A 106 3.01 -6.83 -15.97
C PRO A 106 2.24 -7.38 -14.75
N VAL A 107 2.70 -7.07 -13.54
CA VAL A 107 2.04 -7.39 -12.27
C VAL A 107 0.65 -6.75 -12.20
N LEU A 108 0.52 -5.49 -12.56
CA LEU A 108 -0.77 -4.79 -12.54
C LEU A 108 -1.72 -5.30 -13.64
N ARG A 109 -1.19 -5.70 -14.81
CA ARG A 109 -1.98 -6.37 -15.83
C ARG A 109 -2.54 -7.71 -15.32
N ASP A 110 -1.75 -8.50 -14.61
CA ASP A 110 -2.20 -9.76 -14.02
C ASP A 110 -3.25 -9.52 -12.94
N ILE A 111 -3.10 -8.49 -12.11
CA ILE A 111 -4.13 -8.06 -11.15
C ILE A 111 -5.42 -7.67 -11.88
N ALA A 112 -5.33 -6.85 -12.95
CA ALA A 112 -6.50 -6.41 -13.73
C ALA A 112 -7.31 -7.58 -14.31
N GLN A 113 -6.62 -8.67 -14.67
CA GLN A 113 -7.22 -9.88 -15.24
C GLN A 113 -7.64 -10.90 -14.18
N SER A 114 -7.30 -10.68 -12.93
CA SER A 114 -7.60 -11.61 -11.83
C SER A 114 -8.96 -11.34 -11.22
N ASP A 115 -9.58 -12.39 -10.68
CA ASP A 115 -10.83 -12.28 -9.93
C ASP A 115 -10.53 -11.86 -8.48
N VAL A 116 -10.56 -10.56 -8.21
CA VAL A 116 -10.37 -9.96 -6.88
C VAL A 116 -11.48 -8.95 -6.58
N ASP A 117 -11.86 -8.84 -5.31
CA ASP A 117 -12.90 -7.92 -4.85
C ASP A 117 -12.36 -6.55 -4.47
N LEU A 118 -11.06 -6.49 -4.08
CA LEU A 118 -10.38 -5.26 -3.67
C LEU A 118 -8.88 -5.39 -3.86
N VAL A 119 -8.25 -4.35 -4.38
CA VAL A 119 -6.80 -4.20 -4.42
C VAL A 119 -6.36 -3.37 -3.22
N LEU A 120 -5.43 -3.89 -2.43
CA LEU A 120 -4.75 -3.23 -1.32
C LEU A 120 -3.38 -2.79 -1.83
N HIS A 121 -3.18 -1.48 -1.99
CA HIS A 121 -1.89 -0.91 -2.34
C HIS A 121 -1.23 -0.36 -1.08
N ALA A 122 -0.15 -1.00 -0.65
CA ALA A 122 0.48 -0.78 0.65
C ALA A 122 1.55 0.34 0.65
N GLY A 123 1.51 1.25 -0.32
CA GLY A 123 2.44 2.38 -0.40
C GLY A 123 3.43 2.28 -1.56
N ASP A 124 4.22 3.34 -1.72
CA ASP A 124 5.12 3.52 -2.86
C ASP A 124 4.40 3.44 -4.21
N TYR A 125 3.26 4.11 -4.27
CA TYR A 125 2.53 4.27 -5.51
C TYR A 125 3.30 5.14 -6.52
N LEU A 126 4.11 6.08 -6.04
CA LEU A 126 5.11 6.79 -6.82
C LEU A 126 6.44 6.86 -6.05
N TYR A 127 7.49 7.27 -6.75
CA TYR A 127 8.79 7.58 -6.17
C TYR A 127 9.14 9.03 -6.48
N GLU A 128 9.66 9.76 -5.48
CA GLU A 128 10.02 11.17 -5.60
C GLU A 128 11.28 11.40 -6.43
N TYR A 129 12.05 10.35 -6.67
CA TYR A 129 13.26 10.42 -7.48
C TYR A 129 12.96 10.81 -8.93
N SER A 130 13.97 11.36 -9.59
CA SER A 130 13.87 11.61 -11.03
C SER A 130 13.66 10.30 -11.78
N PRO A 131 12.58 10.17 -12.58
CA PRO A 131 12.37 8.98 -13.42
C PRO A 131 13.38 8.88 -14.56
N LEU A 132 14.20 9.91 -14.80
CA LEU A 132 15.30 9.90 -15.77
C LEU A 132 16.54 9.16 -15.25
N GLN A 133 16.65 8.99 -13.93
CA GLN A 133 17.78 8.30 -13.31
C GLN A 133 17.52 6.80 -13.27
N ASN A 134 18.54 6.03 -13.63
CA ASN A 134 18.51 4.55 -13.59
C ASN A 134 17.31 3.94 -14.32
N ALA A 135 16.80 4.61 -15.38
CA ALA A 135 15.67 4.11 -16.15
C ALA A 135 16.01 2.76 -16.81
N ARG A 136 15.13 1.78 -16.63
CA ARG A 136 15.28 0.41 -17.11
C ARG A 136 14.05 0.03 -17.95
N GLY A 137 14.28 -0.22 -19.25
CA GLY A 137 13.20 -0.61 -20.16
C GLY A 137 12.23 0.50 -20.55
N ARG A 138 12.20 1.62 -19.85
CA ARG A 138 11.41 2.81 -20.17
C ARG A 138 12.31 3.98 -20.51
N THR A 139 11.85 4.83 -21.43
CA THR A 139 12.53 6.08 -21.78
C THR A 139 11.58 7.25 -21.59
N LEU A 140 12.11 8.34 -21.08
CA LEU A 140 11.39 9.60 -20.92
C LEU A 140 12.35 10.71 -21.34
N ASP A 141 12.00 11.46 -22.39
CA ASP A 141 12.74 12.64 -22.82
C ASP A 141 11.97 13.89 -22.39
N ALA A 142 12.14 14.25 -21.12
CA ALA A 142 11.47 15.42 -20.57
C ALA A 142 12.27 15.99 -19.40
N GLU A 143 13.06 17.05 -19.65
CA GLU A 143 13.91 17.71 -18.68
C GLU A 143 13.16 18.17 -17.41
N ARG A 144 11.87 18.47 -17.53
CA ARG A 144 11.00 18.83 -16.38
C ARG A 144 10.96 17.76 -15.28
N PHE A 145 11.32 16.51 -15.57
CA PHE A 145 11.42 15.41 -14.61
C PHE A 145 12.82 15.26 -14.03
N SER A 146 13.74 16.16 -14.34
CA SER A 146 15.07 16.18 -13.74
C SER A 146 15.00 16.56 -12.25
N GLY A 147 15.90 16.00 -11.46
CA GLY A 147 15.95 16.24 -10.03
C GLY A 147 14.83 15.56 -9.23
N GLU A 148 14.94 15.68 -7.93
CA GLU A 148 13.98 15.12 -6.98
C GLU A 148 12.68 15.94 -6.95
N THR A 149 11.58 15.25 -6.71
CA THR A 149 10.25 15.84 -6.60
C THR A 149 10.07 16.50 -5.23
N VAL A 150 9.86 17.83 -5.21
CA VAL A 150 9.71 18.60 -3.97
C VAL A 150 8.54 19.58 -3.98
N SER A 151 8.06 20.02 -5.16
CA SER A 151 6.93 20.95 -5.27
C SER A 151 5.63 20.23 -5.61
N LEU A 152 4.49 20.88 -5.34
CA LEU A 152 3.16 20.34 -5.67
C LEU A 152 3.03 20.03 -7.17
N GLU A 153 3.52 20.91 -8.03
CA GLU A 153 3.48 20.72 -9.48
C GLU A 153 4.27 19.49 -9.89
N ARG A 154 5.46 19.28 -9.28
CA ARG A 154 6.29 18.11 -9.58
C ARG A 154 5.65 16.81 -9.10
N TYR A 155 5.01 16.79 -7.92
CA TYR A 155 4.25 15.62 -7.47
C TYR A 155 3.08 15.32 -8.41
N ARG A 156 2.35 16.34 -8.87
CA ARG A 156 1.27 16.17 -9.85
C ARG A 156 1.77 15.61 -11.18
N ASP A 157 2.90 16.13 -11.69
CA ASP A 157 3.55 15.61 -12.89
C ASP A 157 3.98 14.16 -12.72
N GLN A 158 4.53 13.83 -11.56
CA GLN A 158 4.97 12.47 -11.24
C GLN A 158 3.78 11.49 -11.24
N TYR A 159 2.67 11.84 -10.58
CA TYR A 159 1.43 11.05 -10.66
C TYR A 159 0.90 10.93 -12.08
N ALA A 160 0.91 12.01 -12.86
CA ALA A 160 0.47 11.99 -14.24
C ALA A 160 1.31 11.02 -15.10
N LEU A 161 2.64 11.05 -14.93
CA LEU A 161 3.55 10.12 -15.61
C LEU A 161 3.21 8.66 -15.29
N TYR A 162 3.07 8.31 -14.01
CA TYR A 162 2.75 6.94 -13.59
C TYR A 162 1.41 6.48 -14.17
N LYS A 163 0.40 7.37 -14.17
CA LYS A 163 -0.95 7.07 -14.67
C LYS A 163 -1.07 7.00 -16.19
N LEU A 164 -0.02 7.31 -16.95
CA LEU A 164 0.04 7.00 -18.39
C LEU A 164 0.24 5.51 -18.67
N ASP A 165 0.68 4.72 -17.67
CA ASP A 165 0.89 3.30 -17.86
C ASP A 165 -0.45 2.56 -18.11
N PRO A 166 -0.58 1.83 -19.22
CA PRO A 166 -1.83 1.17 -19.59
C PRO A 166 -2.22 0.03 -18.64
N ASP A 167 -1.24 -0.68 -18.05
CA ASP A 167 -1.51 -1.78 -17.12
C ASP A 167 -2.01 -1.23 -15.78
N LEU A 168 -1.49 -0.07 -15.32
CA LEU A 168 -2.00 0.63 -14.15
C LEU A 168 -3.43 1.14 -14.38
N GLN A 169 -3.69 1.71 -15.56
CA GLN A 169 -5.04 2.15 -15.93
C GLN A 169 -6.02 0.98 -15.97
N ALA A 170 -5.62 -0.16 -16.55
CA ALA A 170 -6.44 -1.36 -16.59
C ALA A 170 -6.76 -1.90 -15.19
N ALA A 171 -5.79 -1.92 -14.27
CA ALA A 171 -6.01 -2.35 -12.90
C ALA A 171 -7.01 -1.45 -12.16
N HIS A 172 -6.89 -0.13 -12.30
CA HIS A 172 -7.85 0.81 -11.71
C HIS A 172 -9.25 0.75 -12.35
N ALA A 173 -9.33 0.44 -13.65
CA ALA A 173 -10.62 0.25 -14.30
C ALA A 173 -11.29 -1.07 -13.86
N ALA A 174 -10.52 -2.13 -13.65
CA ALA A 174 -11.06 -3.45 -13.30
C ALA A 174 -11.50 -3.56 -11.84
N HIS A 175 -10.83 -2.88 -10.90
CA HIS A 175 -11.01 -3.11 -9.47
C HIS A 175 -11.03 -1.82 -8.64
N ALA A 176 -11.74 -1.88 -7.51
CA ALA A 176 -11.62 -0.88 -6.47
C ALA A 176 -10.25 -0.98 -5.77
N PHE A 177 -9.65 0.17 -5.44
CA PHE A 177 -8.38 0.26 -4.71
C PHE A 177 -8.59 0.84 -3.32
N ALA A 178 -7.98 0.21 -2.33
CA ALA A 178 -7.77 0.77 -1.01
C ALA A 178 -6.27 1.05 -0.84
N VAL A 179 -5.91 2.34 -0.93
CA VAL A 179 -4.53 2.80 -0.93
C VAL A 179 -4.13 3.35 0.44
N ILE A 180 -2.90 3.15 0.84
CA ILE A 180 -2.17 3.88 1.87
C ILE A 180 -0.87 4.36 1.24
N TRP A 181 -0.26 5.42 1.77
CA TRP A 181 1.08 5.82 1.35
C TRP A 181 2.16 5.09 2.15
N ASP A 182 3.39 5.15 1.63
CA ASP A 182 4.60 4.89 2.40
C ASP A 182 5.49 6.15 2.37
N ASP A 183 6.79 6.02 2.33
CA ASP A 183 7.71 7.16 2.36
C ASP A 183 7.86 7.84 1.01
N HIS A 184 7.97 7.07 -0.07
CA HIS A 184 8.26 7.61 -1.40
C HIS A 184 7.16 8.49 -1.98
N GLU A 185 5.94 8.42 -1.46
CA GLU A 185 4.93 9.44 -1.78
C GLU A 185 5.35 10.84 -1.31
N VAL A 186 6.35 10.96 -0.41
CA VAL A 186 6.91 12.20 0.09
C VAL A 186 8.43 12.24 -0.10
N GLN A 187 9.17 11.43 0.67
CA GLN A 187 10.64 11.32 0.64
C GLN A 187 11.05 10.03 1.34
N ASN A 188 12.04 9.33 0.76
CA ASN A 188 12.63 8.12 1.33
C ASN A 188 12.85 8.24 2.85
N ASP A 189 12.46 7.21 3.59
CA ASP A 189 12.66 7.00 5.03
C ASP A 189 12.23 8.17 5.94
N TYR A 190 11.37 9.10 5.49
CA TYR A 190 10.95 10.21 6.36
C TYR A 190 10.17 9.73 7.58
N SER A 191 10.29 10.45 8.68
CA SER A 191 9.65 10.14 9.95
C SER A 191 8.82 11.34 10.45
N GLY A 192 7.52 11.30 10.25
CA GLY A 192 6.62 12.37 10.68
C GLY A 192 6.94 13.72 10.05
N ILE A 193 7.61 14.60 10.78
CA ILE A 193 8.08 15.91 10.32
C ILE A 193 9.60 15.97 10.09
N HIS A 194 10.25 14.83 10.17
CA HIS A 194 11.71 14.74 10.07
C HIS A 194 12.11 14.17 8.70
N PRO A 195 12.81 14.94 7.86
CA PRO A 195 13.35 14.44 6.60
C PRO A 195 14.47 13.43 6.87
N GLU A 196 14.66 12.48 5.94
CA GLU A 196 15.84 11.62 5.96
C GLU A 196 17.12 12.40 5.65
N LYS A 197 17.03 13.30 4.65
CA LYS A 197 18.21 14.02 4.14
C LYS A 197 18.72 15.07 5.12
N PRO A 198 20.01 15.01 5.49
CA PRO A 198 20.65 16.06 6.28
C PRO A 198 20.59 17.43 5.57
N GLY A 199 20.41 18.50 6.37
CA GLY A 199 20.42 19.88 5.87
C GLY A 199 19.08 20.39 5.32
N VAL A 200 18.05 19.56 5.23
CA VAL A 200 16.68 20.02 4.97
C VAL A 200 16.06 20.50 6.29
N SER A 201 15.54 21.73 6.32
CA SER A 201 14.86 22.24 7.51
C SER A 201 13.51 21.53 7.74
N THR A 202 13.08 21.45 8.99
CA THR A 202 11.76 20.89 9.31
C THR A 202 10.64 21.71 8.66
N GLU A 203 10.79 23.02 8.57
CA GLU A 203 9.82 23.93 7.93
C GLU A 203 9.68 23.64 6.45
N ASP A 204 10.79 23.53 5.71
CA ASP A 204 10.76 23.20 4.27
C ASP A 204 10.19 21.80 4.04
N PHE A 205 10.53 20.85 4.92
CA PHE A 205 10.01 19.49 4.81
C PHE A 205 8.50 19.42 5.07
N ILE A 206 7.96 20.17 6.03
CA ILE A 206 6.51 20.23 6.28
C ILE A 206 5.77 20.77 5.04
N ILE A 207 6.33 21.78 4.36
CA ILE A 207 5.76 22.34 3.13
C ILE A 207 5.77 21.28 2.02
N ARG A 208 6.90 20.59 1.82
CA ARG A 208 7.01 19.48 0.86
C ARG A 208 6.00 18.37 1.17
N ARG A 209 5.91 17.94 2.41
CA ARG A 209 4.97 16.88 2.84
C ARG A 209 3.52 17.28 2.58
N ALA A 210 3.14 18.51 2.86
CA ALA A 210 1.79 19.01 2.58
C ALA A 210 1.48 19.01 1.07
N ALA A 211 2.45 19.38 0.22
CA ALA A 211 2.33 19.31 -1.23
C ALA A 211 2.15 17.85 -1.71
N ALA A 212 2.95 16.92 -1.19
CA ALA A 212 2.89 15.51 -1.49
C ALA A 212 1.54 14.88 -1.09
N TYR A 213 1.06 15.14 0.12
CA TYR A 213 -0.24 14.65 0.61
C TYR A 213 -1.40 15.21 -0.19
N ARG A 214 -1.30 16.46 -0.61
CA ARG A 214 -2.30 17.06 -1.50
C ARG A 214 -2.33 16.37 -2.85
N ALA A 215 -1.18 16.15 -3.49
CA ALA A 215 -1.11 15.43 -4.76
C ALA A 215 -1.61 13.99 -4.63
N PHE A 216 -1.28 13.29 -3.53
CA PHE A 216 -1.82 11.97 -3.22
C PHE A 216 -3.36 11.98 -3.18
N TYR A 217 -3.96 12.94 -2.47
CA TYR A 217 -5.41 13.10 -2.45
C TYR A 217 -5.97 13.37 -3.85
N GLU A 218 -5.38 14.28 -4.61
CA GLU A 218 -5.86 14.66 -5.94
C GLU A 218 -5.87 13.48 -6.94
N HIS A 219 -4.94 12.54 -6.78
CA HIS A 219 -4.72 11.47 -7.76
C HIS A 219 -5.23 10.09 -7.33
N LEU A 220 -5.57 9.88 -6.07
CA LEU A 220 -5.94 8.55 -5.56
C LEU A 220 -7.35 8.54 -4.95
N PRO A 221 -8.03 7.36 -4.87
CA PRO A 221 -9.41 7.27 -4.44
C PRO A 221 -9.55 7.44 -2.92
N MET A 222 -9.35 8.65 -2.45
CA MET A 222 -9.45 9.02 -1.04
C MET A 222 -10.77 9.71 -0.76
N ARG A 223 -11.41 9.34 0.36
CA ARG A 223 -12.62 10.00 0.85
C ARG A 223 -12.30 11.16 1.80
N SER A 224 -11.26 11.00 2.63
CA SER A 224 -10.80 12.08 3.52
C SER A 224 -10.11 13.17 2.72
N THR A 225 -10.45 14.43 2.97
CA THR A 225 -9.79 15.61 2.39
C THR A 225 -8.58 16.03 3.23
N PRO A 226 -7.56 16.66 2.62
CA PRO A 226 -6.45 17.24 3.38
C PRO A 226 -6.95 18.25 4.41
N ALA A 227 -6.41 18.16 5.63
CA ALA A 227 -6.70 19.11 6.69
C ALA A 227 -5.94 20.44 6.48
N GLY A 228 -6.42 21.53 7.09
CA GLY A 228 -5.80 22.86 6.97
C GLY A 228 -4.35 22.94 7.51
N ASN A 229 -3.93 21.97 8.31
CA ASN A 229 -2.55 21.82 8.79
C ASN A 229 -1.65 20.96 7.87
N GLY A 230 -2.11 20.64 6.66
CA GLY A 230 -1.38 19.82 5.69
C GLY A 230 -1.38 18.31 5.97
N GLY A 231 -2.14 17.84 6.97
CA GLY A 231 -2.32 16.40 7.22
C GLY A 231 -3.41 15.79 6.36
N LEU A 232 -3.33 14.49 6.14
CA LEU A 232 -4.37 13.70 5.46
C LEU A 232 -4.59 12.39 6.21
N ARG A 233 -5.83 12.08 6.56
CA ARG A 233 -6.13 10.83 7.26
C ARG A 233 -6.25 9.67 6.27
N VAL A 234 -5.25 8.79 6.25
CA VAL A 234 -5.26 7.57 5.41
C VAL A 234 -5.65 6.32 6.21
N HIS A 235 -5.38 6.28 7.52
CA HIS A 235 -5.79 5.15 8.34
C HIS A 235 -7.31 5.05 8.47
N ARG A 236 -7.84 3.86 8.24
CA ARG A 236 -9.28 3.61 8.21
C ARG A 236 -9.62 2.13 8.38
N ARG A 237 -10.90 1.84 8.60
CA ARG A 237 -11.44 0.47 8.64
C ARG A 237 -12.42 0.25 7.51
N LEU A 238 -12.36 -0.95 6.92
CA LEU A 238 -13.34 -1.47 6.00
C LEU A 238 -13.91 -2.78 6.56
N ARG A 239 -15.19 -2.99 6.45
CA ARG A 239 -15.87 -4.21 6.94
C ARG A 239 -16.54 -4.92 5.77
N TYR A 240 -16.36 -6.24 5.71
CA TYR A 240 -16.94 -7.13 4.72
C TYR A 240 -17.76 -8.20 5.45
N GLY A 241 -19.03 -7.84 5.74
CA GLY A 241 -19.92 -8.68 6.52
C GLY A 241 -19.34 -9.07 7.89
N ASP A 242 -19.57 -10.30 8.29
CA ASP A 242 -18.96 -10.93 9.48
C ASP A 242 -17.63 -11.62 9.16
N LEU A 243 -17.22 -11.66 7.87
CA LEU A 243 -16.05 -12.41 7.43
C LEU A 243 -14.74 -11.67 7.72
N ALA A 244 -14.64 -10.39 7.38
CA ALA A 244 -13.37 -9.67 7.51
C ALA A 244 -13.53 -8.22 7.94
N GLN A 245 -12.63 -7.78 8.83
CA GLN A 245 -12.33 -6.39 9.06
C GLN A 245 -10.93 -6.10 8.52
N LEU A 246 -10.81 -5.12 7.63
CA LEU A 246 -9.54 -4.60 7.14
C LEU A 246 -9.23 -3.30 7.88
N THR A 247 -8.08 -3.24 8.55
CA THR A 247 -7.61 -2.07 9.30
C THR A 247 -6.35 -1.57 8.63
N LEU A 248 -6.47 -0.44 7.91
CA LEU A 248 -5.37 0.18 7.18
C LEU A 248 -4.68 1.19 8.09
N LEU A 249 -3.35 1.15 8.17
CA LEU A 249 -2.52 1.97 9.05
C LEU A 249 -1.70 2.99 8.26
N ASP A 250 -1.17 3.95 8.99
CA ASP A 250 -0.23 4.98 8.53
C ASP A 250 1.00 4.94 9.42
N CYS A 251 2.08 4.37 8.93
CA CYS A 251 3.33 4.20 9.66
C CYS A 251 4.29 5.39 9.50
N ARG A 252 3.93 6.42 8.72
CA ARG A 252 4.84 7.53 8.37
C ARG A 252 4.50 8.85 9.04
N GLN A 253 3.24 9.28 8.98
CA GLN A 253 2.84 10.64 9.33
C GLN A 253 3.04 11.02 10.79
N PHE A 254 2.91 10.06 11.71
CA PHE A 254 2.81 10.33 13.14
C PHE A 254 3.97 9.80 13.97
N ARG A 255 4.93 9.12 13.34
CA ARG A 255 6.07 8.56 14.05
C ARG A 255 7.10 9.64 14.38
N PRO A 256 7.80 9.55 15.50
CA PRO A 256 8.98 10.38 15.77
C PRO A 256 10.13 10.01 14.84
N ALA A 257 11.21 10.79 14.88
CA ALA A 257 12.45 10.42 14.20
C ALA A 257 12.91 9.01 14.62
N ASN A 258 13.56 8.30 13.69
CA ASN A 258 14.08 6.96 13.94
C ASN A 258 15.02 6.96 15.15
N PRO A 259 14.74 6.22 16.22
CA PRO A 259 15.43 6.39 17.50
C PRO A 259 16.89 6.01 17.44
N CYS A 260 17.28 5.08 16.59
CA CYS A 260 18.70 4.68 16.40
C CYS A 260 19.34 5.28 15.14
N GLY A 261 18.71 6.30 14.55
CA GLY A 261 19.13 6.91 13.28
C GLY A 261 18.57 6.19 12.06
N VAL A 262 18.94 6.68 10.88
CA VAL A 262 18.52 6.08 9.59
C VAL A 262 19.36 4.85 9.24
N GLY A 263 18.80 3.96 8.43
CA GLY A 263 19.49 2.77 7.95
C GLY A 263 19.65 1.67 8.99
N GLU A 264 20.70 0.88 8.85
CA GLU A 264 20.99 -0.27 9.70
C GLU A 264 21.95 0.09 10.84
N SER A 265 21.57 -0.29 12.06
CA SER A 265 22.44 -0.12 13.23
C SER A 265 22.16 -1.19 14.29
N PRO A 266 23.08 -1.39 15.26
CA PRO A 266 22.75 -2.10 16.49
C PRO A 266 21.56 -1.44 17.17
N ARG A 267 20.74 -2.26 17.86
CA ARG A 267 19.63 -1.73 18.66
C ARG A 267 20.14 -0.82 19.78
N CYS A 268 19.58 0.36 19.86
CA CYS A 268 19.92 1.36 20.90
C CYS A 268 18.84 1.42 21.97
N ASP A 269 19.18 1.96 23.16
CA ASP A 269 18.24 2.08 24.29
C ASP A 269 17.01 2.93 23.95
N ALA A 270 17.17 3.94 23.08
CA ALA A 270 16.06 4.79 22.65
C ALA A 270 14.96 4.02 21.88
N ALA A 271 15.31 2.98 21.13
CA ALA A 271 14.33 2.11 20.46
C ALA A 271 13.51 1.27 21.46
N LEU A 272 14.07 1.00 22.62
CA LEU A 272 13.42 0.22 23.70
C LEU A 272 12.54 1.09 24.62
N ASP A 273 12.55 2.42 24.44
CA ASP A 273 11.69 3.30 25.25
C ASP A 273 10.21 2.94 25.01
N PRO A 274 9.45 2.57 26.07
CA PRO A 274 8.05 2.20 25.93
C PRO A 274 7.15 3.35 25.42
N ARG A 275 7.63 4.59 25.42
CA ARG A 275 6.92 5.75 24.87
C ARG A 275 7.07 5.89 23.35
N MET A 276 8.05 5.18 22.77
CA MET A 276 8.23 5.20 21.32
C MET A 276 7.01 4.61 20.60
N SER A 277 6.59 5.26 19.53
CA SER A 277 5.39 4.91 18.79
C SER A 277 5.64 5.04 17.28
N MET A 278 5.40 3.97 16.53
CA MET A 278 5.38 4.00 15.07
C MET A 278 4.14 4.75 14.53
N LEU A 279 3.01 4.64 15.22
CA LEU A 279 1.73 5.15 14.73
C LEU A 279 1.31 6.47 15.40
N GLY A 280 2.05 6.94 16.39
CA GLY A 280 1.60 7.99 17.28
C GLY A 280 0.49 7.53 18.23
N ALA A 281 0.38 8.17 19.40
CA ALA A 281 -0.52 7.74 20.48
C ALA A 281 -2.00 7.67 20.05
N GLY A 282 -2.43 8.63 19.20
CA GLY A 282 -3.82 8.69 18.73
C GLY A 282 -4.19 7.51 17.84
N GLN A 283 -3.34 7.14 16.89
CA GLN A 283 -3.60 6.02 16.00
C GLN A 283 -3.41 4.67 16.73
N GLU A 284 -2.45 4.54 17.65
CA GLU A 284 -2.33 3.34 18.49
C GLU A 284 -3.59 3.09 19.31
N ALA A 285 -4.14 4.13 19.97
CA ALA A 285 -5.39 4.02 20.72
C ALA A 285 -6.58 3.63 19.81
N TRP A 286 -6.67 4.25 18.64
CA TRP A 286 -7.67 3.90 17.64
C TRP A 286 -7.50 2.46 17.12
N PHE A 287 -6.26 1.99 16.95
CA PHE A 287 -5.97 0.61 16.53
C PHE A 287 -6.43 -0.39 17.61
N ALA A 288 -6.09 -0.16 18.86
CA ALA A 288 -6.52 -1.02 19.97
C ALA A 288 -8.06 -1.10 20.07
N GLN A 289 -8.75 0.05 19.94
CA GLN A 289 -10.22 0.09 19.88
C GLN A 289 -10.75 -0.66 18.65
N SER A 290 -10.05 -0.59 17.52
CA SER A 290 -10.43 -1.27 16.29
C SER A 290 -10.33 -2.79 16.41
N MET A 291 -9.30 -3.30 17.10
CA MET A 291 -9.15 -4.73 17.39
C MET A 291 -10.23 -5.20 18.38
N ALA A 292 -10.52 -4.43 19.42
CA ALA A 292 -11.61 -4.74 20.36
C ALA A 292 -12.99 -4.77 19.67
N ALA A 293 -13.26 -3.84 18.75
CA ALA A 293 -14.50 -3.78 17.98
C ALA A 293 -14.62 -4.88 16.91
N ALA A 294 -13.52 -5.55 16.56
CA ALA A 294 -13.50 -6.64 15.61
C ALA A 294 -13.88 -8.01 16.22
N GLN A 295 -14.18 -8.05 17.53
CA GLN A 295 -14.68 -9.27 18.16
C GLN A 295 -15.94 -9.77 17.44
N GLY A 296 -15.95 -11.05 17.06
CA GLY A 296 -17.00 -11.65 16.23
C GLY A 296 -16.77 -11.55 14.72
N THR A 297 -15.78 -10.78 14.24
CA THR A 297 -15.33 -10.86 12.84
C THR A 297 -14.42 -12.08 12.67
N ARG A 298 -14.62 -12.81 11.57
CA ARG A 298 -13.88 -14.06 11.33
C ARG A 298 -12.38 -13.82 11.14
N TRP A 299 -12.01 -12.79 10.38
CA TRP A 299 -10.61 -12.43 10.11
C TRP A 299 -10.35 -10.95 10.42
N ASN A 300 -9.24 -10.67 11.07
CA ASN A 300 -8.70 -9.33 11.28
C ASN A 300 -7.49 -9.14 10.36
N VAL A 301 -7.67 -8.39 9.28
CA VAL A 301 -6.61 -8.09 8.32
C VAL A 301 -6.08 -6.70 8.62
N VAL A 302 -4.82 -6.62 9.01
CA VAL A 302 -4.11 -5.35 9.24
C VAL A 302 -3.23 -5.07 8.04
N VAL A 303 -3.44 -3.94 7.38
CA VAL A 303 -2.68 -3.51 6.20
C VAL A 303 -1.81 -2.32 6.60
N GLN A 304 -0.53 -2.45 6.42
CA GLN A 304 0.45 -1.41 6.74
C GLN A 304 1.63 -1.47 5.75
N GLN A 305 2.60 -0.59 5.88
CA GLN A 305 3.65 -0.42 4.90
C GLN A 305 4.80 -1.43 5.06
N LEU A 306 5.28 -1.59 6.28
CA LEU A 306 6.63 -2.04 6.64
C LEU A 306 6.68 -3.53 7.02
N LEU A 307 7.89 -4.10 7.14
CA LEU A 307 8.11 -5.41 7.75
C LEU A 307 7.90 -5.30 9.27
N MET A 308 6.95 -6.06 9.83
CA MET A 308 6.71 -6.11 11.28
C MET A 308 7.54 -7.19 11.98
N ALA A 309 7.77 -8.33 11.34
CA ALA A 309 8.63 -9.36 11.89
C ALA A 309 10.03 -8.84 12.16
N GLN A 310 10.68 -9.32 13.22
CA GLN A 310 12.08 -8.99 13.46
C GLN A 310 12.95 -9.57 12.35
N LEU A 311 13.86 -8.76 11.82
CA LEU A 311 14.92 -9.24 10.93
C LEU A 311 16.29 -8.87 11.51
N ARG A 312 16.91 -9.84 12.15
CA ARG A 312 18.28 -9.76 12.65
C ARG A 312 19.24 -9.93 11.50
N LEU A 313 20.01 -8.90 11.20
CA LEU A 313 21.13 -8.99 10.28
C LEU A 313 22.42 -9.32 11.07
N ASP A 314 23.23 -10.25 10.57
CA ASP A 314 24.41 -10.77 11.25
C ASP A 314 24.14 -11.23 12.71
N GLY A 315 22.99 -11.80 12.97
CA GLY A 315 22.51 -12.19 14.30
C GLY A 315 23.46 -13.12 15.05
N GLY A 316 23.54 -12.90 16.37
CA GLY A 316 24.44 -13.67 17.24
C GLY A 316 25.92 -13.30 17.09
N THR A 317 26.27 -12.24 16.37
CA THR A 317 27.63 -11.72 16.23
C THR A 317 27.74 -10.30 16.81
N PRO A 318 28.96 -9.81 17.07
CA PRO A 318 29.16 -8.39 17.46
C PRO A 318 28.76 -7.36 16.39
N ARG A 319 28.37 -7.82 15.20
CA ARG A 319 27.89 -6.97 14.09
C ARG A 319 26.39 -7.02 13.91
N GLU A 320 25.66 -7.62 14.85
CA GLU A 320 24.20 -7.66 14.80
C GLU A 320 23.60 -6.25 14.65
N ARG A 321 22.73 -6.10 13.67
CA ARG A 321 22.06 -4.86 13.35
C ARG A 321 20.64 -5.08 12.88
N PHE A 322 19.86 -4.00 12.87
CA PHE A 322 18.45 -3.96 12.51
C PHE A 322 18.20 -2.79 11.59
N TRP A 323 17.23 -2.93 10.69
CA TRP A 323 16.78 -1.82 9.86
C TRP A 323 15.85 -0.90 10.67
N ASN A 324 16.32 0.32 10.96
CA ASN A 324 15.61 1.21 11.90
C ASN A 324 14.35 1.85 11.34
N ASP A 325 14.19 1.90 10.02
CA ASP A 325 13.01 2.47 9.38
C ASP A 325 11.78 1.55 9.52
N ALA A 326 11.98 0.23 9.63
CA ALA A 326 10.95 -0.76 9.89
C ALA A 326 10.58 -0.86 11.38
N TRP A 327 9.71 -1.82 11.72
CA TRP A 327 9.26 -2.07 13.11
C TRP A 327 10.39 -2.49 14.06
N ASP A 328 11.53 -2.89 13.54
CA ASP A 328 12.71 -3.16 14.35
C ASP A 328 13.30 -1.89 14.98
N GLY A 329 13.08 -0.72 14.41
CA GLY A 329 13.38 0.56 15.04
C GLY A 329 12.41 0.95 16.18
N TYR A 330 11.23 0.30 16.26
CA TYR A 330 10.17 0.62 17.23
C TYR A 330 9.63 -0.63 17.95
N PRO A 331 10.48 -1.47 18.55
CA PRO A 331 10.08 -2.80 19.08
C PRO A 331 9.05 -2.70 20.21
N ALA A 332 9.06 -1.64 21.03
CA ALA A 332 8.06 -1.43 22.07
C ALA A 332 6.66 -1.17 21.47
N ALA A 333 6.57 -0.36 20.41
CA ALA A 333 5.32 -0.11 19.69
C ALA A 333 4.84 -1.38 18.98
N ARG A 334 5.74 -2.12 18.30
CA ARG A 334 5.44 -3.43 17.71
C ARG A 334 4.76 -4.36 18.70
N ASN A 335 5.33 -4.50 19.89
CA ASN A 335 4.79 -5.38 20.91
C ASN A 335 3.39 -4.95 21.37
N ARG A 336 3.12 -3.65 21.52
CA ARG A 336 1.76 -3.16 21.85
C ARG A 336 0.73 -3.49 20.78
N LEU A 337 1.10 -3.38 19.49
CA LEU A 337 0.21 -3.77 18.39
C LEU A 337 -0.05 -5.27 18.37
N LEU A 338 0.99 -6.09 18.52
CA LEU A 338 0.86 -7.55 18.58
C LEU A 338 0.01 -7.99 19.77
N GLN A 339 0.15 -7.35 20.94
CA GLN A 339 -0.71 -7.58 22.10
C GLN A 339 -2.17 -7.22 21.81
N ALA A 340 -2.42 -6.08 21.14
CA ALA A 340 -3.78 -5.68 20.76
C ALA A 340 -4.40 -6.67 19.75
N MET A 341 -3.61 -7.18 18.78
CA MET A 341 -4.07 -8.23 17.86
C MET A 341 -4.39 -9.53 18.59
N GLN A 342 -3.56 -9.95 19.55
CA GLN A 342 -3.78 -11.14 20.36
C GLN A 342 -5.05 -11.02 21.20
N ALA A 343 -5.27 -9.88 21.82
CA ALA A 343 -6.45 -9.62 22.66
C ALA A 343 -7.75 -9.51 21.85
N GLY A 344 -7.68 -8.95 20.64
CA GLY A 344 -8.83 -8.71 19.77
C GLY A 344 -9.21 -9.89 18.86
N GLY A 345 -8.29 -10.84 18.66
CA GLY A 345 -8.51 -11.86 17.64
C GLY A 345 -7.95 -13.22 18.04
N GLN A 346 -8.74 -14.14 18.38
CA GLN A 346 -8.45 -15.52 18.78
C GLN A 346 -7.61 -16.32 17.72
N GLY A 347 -6.41 -15.79 17.35
CA GLY A 347 -5.52 -16.41 16.35
C GLY A 347 -5.99 -16.22 14.90
N ASN A 348 -6.72 -15.16 14.60
CA ASN A 348 -7.27 -14.85 13.28
C ASN A 348 -6.70 -13.55 12.65
N ALA A 349 -5.60 -13.04 13.20
CA ALA A 349 -4.96 -11.84 12.69
C ALA A 349 -4.01 -12.17 11.52
N ILE A 350 -4.21 -11.46 10.41
CA ILE A 350 -3.36 -11.47 9.22
C ILE A 350 -2.79 -10.07 9.06
N LEU A 351 -1.46 -9.96 8.95
CA LEU A 351 -0.79 -8.70 8.67
C LEU A 351 -0.29 -8.71 7.22
N LEU A 352 -0.52 -7.62 6.54
CA LEU A 352 -0.12 -7.39 5.14
C LEU A 352 0.77 -6.15 5.08
N GLY A 353 1.91 -6.26 4.38
CA GLY A 353 2.88 -5.17 4.27
C GLY A 353 3.63 -5.17 2.94
N GLY A 354 4.58 -4.23 2.81
CA GLY A 354 5.39 -3.99 1.61
C GLY A 354 6.78 -3.46 1.93
N ASP A 355 7.19 -2.36 1.26
CA ASP A 355 8.41 -1.57 1.47
C ASP A 355 9.74 -2.30 1.08
N TRP A 356 9.90 -3.52 1.51
CA TRP A 356 11.16 -4.28 1.45
C TRP A 356 11.58 -4.76 0.05
N HIS A 357 10.78 -4.51 -0.96
CA HIS A 357 11.02 -5.01 -2.32
C HIS A 357 11.30 -6.52 -2.39
N SER A 358 10.98 -7.22 -1.33
CA SER A 358 11.21 -8.65 -1.12
C SER A 358 9.96 -9.30 -0.54
N THR A 359 9.78 -10.57 -0.78
CA THR A 359 8.67 -11.34 -0.24
C THR A 359 9.07 -11.99 1.08
N PHE A 360 8.21 -11.85 2.09
CA PHE A 360 8.32 -12.62 3.32
C PHE A 360 6.98 -13.26 3.69
N VAL A 361 7.05 -14.43 4.33
CA VAL A 361 5.96 -15.04 5.09
C VAL A 361 6.48 -15.30 6.49
N ASN A 362 5.86 -14.69 7.50
CA ASN A 362 6.39 -14.66 8.84
C ASN A 362 5.38 -15.11 9.90
N ASP A 363 5.88 -15.79 10.92
CA ASP A 363 5.17 -15.98 12.18
C ASP A 363 5.45 -14.81 13.11
N LEU A 364 4.45 -14.00 13.40
CA LEU A 364 4.60 -12.89 14.34
C LEU A 364 4.46 -13.34 15.78
N LYS A 365 5.42 -12.96 16.62
CA LYS A 365 5.53 -13.33 18.03
C LYS A 365 5.73 -12.11 18.91
N LEU A 366 5.30 -12.16 20.16
CA LEU A 366 5.61 -11.10 21.14
C LEU A 366 7.10 -11.11 21.53
N ASP A 367 7.72 -12.27 21.49
CA ASP A 367 9.15 -12.45 21.71
C ASP A 367 9.72 -13.29 20.57
N PHE A 368 10.45 -12.66 19.68
CA PHE A 368 11.08 -13.33 18.53
C PHE A 368 12.34 -14.11 18.90
N ASP A 369 12.92 -13.84 20.09
CA ASP A 369 14.12 -14.50 20.56
C ASP A 369 13.80 -15.79 21.30
N ALA A 370 12.57 -15.95 21.79
CA ALA A 370 12.09 -17.18 22.41
C ALA A 370 11.51 -18.12 21.36
N ALA A 371 12.20 -19.22 21.08
CA ALA A 371 11.74 -20.21 20.11
C ALA A 371 10.34 -20.77 20.45
N SER A 372 10.03 -20.93 21.74
CA SER A 372 8.75 -21.44 22.26
C SER A 372 7.65 -20.36 22.35
N ALA A 373 7.93 -19.08 22.08
CA ALA A 373 6.91 -18.05 22.12
C ALA A 373 5.80 -18.36 21.11
N PRO A 374 4.51 -18.19 21.52
CA PRO A 374 3.40 -18.51 20.64
C PRO A 374 3.34 -17.53 19.47
N VAL A 375 2.91 -18.04 18.31
CA VAL A 375 2.58 -17.22 17.15
C VAL A 375 1.25 -16.51 17.42
N VAL A 376 1.20 -15.18 17.27
CA VAL A 376 0.01 -14.38 17.54
C VAL A 376 -0.67 -13.90 16.26
N ALA A 377 0.06 -13.79 15.14
CA ALA A 377 -0.45 -13.42 13.84
C ALA A 377 0.43 -13.99 12.72
N THR A 378 -0.07 -13.98 11.51
CA THR A 378 0.70 -14.32 10.29
C THR A 378 0.91 -13.08 9.46
N GLU A 379 2.13 -12.87 8.98
CA GLU A 379 2.48 -11.74 8.13
C GLU A 379 2.82 -12.20 6.71
N PHE A 380 2.29 -11.47 5.72
CA PHE A 380 2.66 -11.56 4.31
C PHE A 380 3.18 -10.20 3.84
N ILE A 381 4.45 -10.14 3.47
CA ILE A 381 5.07 -8.96 2.85
C ILE A 381 5.07 -9.16 1.35
N ALA A 382 4.53 -8.19 0.63
CA ALA A 382 4.50 -8.22 -0.82
C ALA A 382 5.86 -7.85 -1.40
N PRO A 383 6.27 -8.50 -2.49
CA PRO A 383 7.38 -8.03 -3.30
C PRO A 383 6.97 -6.73 -4.00
N ALA A 384 7.96 -6.00 -4.53
CA ALA A 384 7.66 -4.83 -5.34
C ALA A 384 6.91 -5.20 -6.63
N ILE A 385 6.06 -4.29 -7.13
CA ILE A 385 5.50 -4.38 -8.49
C ILE A 385 6.61 -4.26 -9.53
N SER A 386 7.53 -3.30 -9.37
CA SER A 386 8.63 -3.03 -10.29
C SER A 386 9.90 -2.50 -9.65
N SER A 387 9.81 -1.93 -8.44
CA SER A 387 10.94 -1.26 -7.79
C SER A 387 12.14 -2.17 -7.66
N GLY A 388 13.32 -1.64 -8.01
CA GLY A 388 14.57 -2.40 -8.11
C GLY A 388 14.76 -3.14 -9.43
N GLY A 389 13.72 -3.28 -10.28
CA GLY A 389 13.81 -4.01 -11.54
C GLY A 389 14.19 -5.48 -11.36
N ASP A 390 14.72 -6.11 -12.40
CA ASP A 390 15.20 -7.50 -12.35
C ASP A 390 16.62 -7.63 -11.79
N ASP A 391 17.36 -6.52 -11.64
CA ASP A 391 18.81 -6.51 -11.42
C ASP A 391 19.22 -6.12 -9.98
N THR A 392 18.27 -5.92 -9.08
CA THR A 392 18.58 -5.56 -7.69
C THR A 392 18.37 -6.77 -6.80
N PRO A 393 19.41 -7.57 -6.54
CA PRO A 393 19.28 -8.81 -5.79
C PRO A 393 19.32 -8.51 -4.27
N TYR A 394 18.18 -8.46 -3.63
CA TYR A 394 18.10 -8.42 -2.17
C TYR A 394 18.30 -9.81 -1.55
N GLY A 395 18.13 -10.88 -2.34
CA GLY A 395 18.38 -12.27 -1.93
C GLY A 395 19.77 -12.50 -1.36
N PRO A 396 20.88 -12.14 -2.08
CA PRO A 396 22.23 -12.22 -1.57
C PRO A 396 22.51 -11.36 -0.34
N TYR A 397 21.79 -10.26 -0.16
CA TYR A 397 21.97 -9.38 0.98
C TYR A 397 21.30 -9.89 2.24
N TYR A 398 20.00 -10.19 2.20
CA TYR A 398 19.23 -10.62 3.37
C TYR A 398 19.30 -12.14 3.59
N GLY A 399 19.45 -12.93 2.52
CA GLY A 399 19.43 -14.39 2.54
C GLY A 399 20.34 -15.03 3.60
N PRO A 400 21.60 -14.58 3.77
CA PRO A 400 22.50 -15.11 4.80
C PRO A 400 21.97 -14.97 6.23
N SER A 401 21.11 -13.98 6.49
CA SER A 401 20.53 -13.73 7.81
C SER A 401 19.23 -14.52 8.08
N ILE A 402 18.57 -15.05 7.05
CA ILE A 402 17.29 -15.76 7.19
C ILE A 402 17.37 -16.97 8.16
N PRO A 403 18.41 -17.82 8.13
CA PRO A 403 18.50 -18.96 9.06
C PRO A 403 18.56 -18.57 10.55
N GLN A 404 18.95 -17.33 10.85
CA GLN A 404 19.03 -16.78 12.20
C GLN A 404 17.68 -16.20 12.69
N ASN A 405 16.67 -16.18 11.81
CA ASN A 405 15.33 -15.66 12.02
C ASN A 405 14.29 -16.77 11.79
N PRO A 406 14.17 -17.79 12.65
CA PRO A 406 13.39 -19.01 12.39
C PRO A 406 11.87 -18.80 12.29
N HIS A 407 11.38 -17.60 12.63
CA HIS A 407 10.00 -17.17 12.44
C HIS A 407 9.72 -16.74 10.99
N ILE A 408 10.74 -16.51 10.17
CA ILE A 408 10.61 -16.28 8.73
C ILE A 408 10.45 -17.64 8.05
N ARG A 409 9.24 -17.90 7.53
CA ARG A 409 8.86 -19.19 6.93
C ARG A 409 9.15 -19.25 5.43
N TYR A 410 9.20 -18.10 4.79
CA TYR A 410 9.53 -17.98 3.38
C TYR A 410 10.17 -16.61 3.13
N PHE A 411 11.14 -16.59 2.22
CA PHE A 411 11.82 -15.38 1.76
C PHE A 411 12.16 -15.50 0.28
N ASP A 412 11.93 -14.44 -0.46
CA ASP A 412 12.43 -14.25 -1.83
C ASP A 412 12.78 -12.77 -2.02
N GLY A 413 14.06 -12.49 -2.25
CA GLY A 413 14.57 -11.12 -2.38
C GLY A 413 14.75 -10.64 -3.83
N ASP A 414 14.50 -11.49 -4.82
CA ASP A 414 14.96 -11.23 -6.18
C ASP A 414 13.84 -10.95 -7.19
N ARG A 415 12.63 -11.44 -6.92
CA ARG A 415 11.53 -11.41 -7.88
C ARG A 415 10.49 -10.34 -7.57
N ARG A 416 9.78 -9.87 -8.60
CA ARG A 416 8.73 -8.85 -8.53
C ARG A 416 7.37 -9.50 -8.72
N GLY A 417 6.34 -8.99 -8.02
CA GLY A 417 5.03 -9.65 -8.07
C GLY A 417 4.02 -9.11 -7.06
N TRP A 418 3.09 -9.98 -6.64
CA TRP A 418 2.01 -9.64 -5.74
C TRP A 418 1.43 -10.86 -5.03
N TRP A 419 0.66 -10.64 -3.98
CA TRP A 419 -0.10 -11.66 -3.28
C TRP A 419 -1.57 -11.63 -3.68
N LYS A 420 -2.11 -12.78 -4.11
CA LYS A 420 -3.55 -13.05 -4.19
C LYS A 420 -3.98 -13.77 -2.93
N LEU A 421 -4.89 -13.17 -2.16
CA LEU A 421 -5.38 -13.71 -0.91
C LEU A 421 -6.87 -14.03 -1.05
N GLN A 422 -7.26 -15.25 -0.73
CA GLN A 422 -8.65 -15.66 -0.67
C GLN A 422 -9.00 -16.03 0.77
N LEU A 423 -9.82 -15.19 1.39
CA LEU A 423 -10.34 -15.42 2.73
C LEU A 423 -11.66 -16.17 2.62
N ASN A 424 -11.80 -17.24 3.35
CA ASN A 424 -13.07 -17.92 3.57
C ASN A 424 -13.29 -18.14 5.07
N ARG A 425 -14.35 -18.86 5.44
CA ARG A 425 -14.66 -19.02 6.87
C ARG A 425 -13.72 -19.93 7.62
N GLN A 426 -12.90 -20.73 6.95
CA GLN A 426 -11.95 -21.72 7.53
C GLN A 426 -10.50 -21.33 7.34
N THR A 427 -10.17 -20.74 6.18
CA THR A 427 -8.78 -20.48 5.79
C THR A 427 -8.61 -19.12 5.15
N VAL A 428 -7.36 -18.65 5.18
CA VAL A 428 -6.81 -17.69 4.22
C VAL A 428 -5.85 -18.45 3.33
N ASP A 429 -6.18 -18.50 2.04
CA ASP A 429 -5.34 -19.11 1.01
C ASP A 429 -4.57 -17.98 0.32
N ALA A 430 -3.25 -17.99 0.42
CA ALA A 430 -2.35 -16.98 -0.13
C ALA A 430 -1.55 -17.55 -1.29
N GLU A 431 -1.70 -16.95 -2.48
CA GLU A 431 -0.99 -17.31 -3.69
C GLU A 431 0.01 -16.21 -4.04
N LEU A 432 1.30 -16.53 -4.05
CA LEU A 432 2.36 -15.65 -4.48
C LEU A 432 2.52 -15.75 -6.00
N ARG A 433 2.45 -14.60 -6.67
CA ARG A 433 2.54 -14.51 -8.12
C ARG A 433 3.71 -13.62 -8.50
N PHE A 434 4.64 -14.13 -9.31
CA PHE A 434 5.80 -13.40 -9.77
C PHE A 434 5.76 -13.18 -11.28
N ALA A 435 6.22 -11.99 -11.69
CA ALA A 435 6.51 -11.70 -13.09
C ALA A 435 7.82 -12.38 -13.53
N ASP A 436 7.83 -12.91 -14.74
CA ASP A 436 9.06 -13.47 -15.35
C ASP A 436 10.13 -12.38 -15.53
N SER A 437 9.72 -11.14 -15.69
CA SER A 437 10.57 -9.94 -15.81
C SER A 437 9.70 -8.68 -15.71
N VAL A 438 10.20 -7.60 -15.13
CA VAL A 438 9.58 -6.27 -15.20
C VAL A 438 10.22 -5.37 -16.26
N LEU A 439 11.30 -5.83 -16.91
CA LEU A 439 11.94 -5.09 -18.00
C LEU A 439 11.26 -5.32 -19.35
N ARG A 440 10.25 -6.19 -19.42
CA ARG A 440 9.44 -6.46 -20.61
C ARG A 440 7.97 -6.23 -20.29
N ALA A 441 7.34 -5.37 -21.08
CA ALA A 441 5.92 -5.03 -20.91
C ALA A 441 4.98 -6.25 -21.07
N ASP A 442 5.35 -7.23 -21.92
CA ASP A 442 4.58 -8.43 -22.22
C ASP A 442 4.89 -9.64 -21.33
N ALA A 443 5.74 -9.47 -20.30
CA ALA A 443 6.16 -10.57 -19.43
C ALA A 443 4.95 -11.27 -18.78
N ALA A 444 5.03 -12.59 -18.69
CA ALA A 444 4.02 -13.40 -18.02
C ALA A 444 4.19 -13.32 -16.50
N VAL A 445 3.07 -13.49 -15.78
CA VAL A 445 3.03 -13.61 -14.32
C VAL A 445 2.55 -15.00 -13.95
N ARG A 446 3.26 -15.66 -13.04
CA ARG A 446 3.00 -17.07 -12.68
C ARG A 446 2.91 -17.26 -11.18
N THR A 447 2.13 -18.25 -10.75
CA THR A 447 2.12 -18.72 -9.37
C THR A 447 3.47 -19.33 -9.04
N ALA A 448 4.09 -18.84 -7.97
CA ALA A 448 5.40 -19.30 -7.48
C ALA A 448 5.31 -20.13 -6.21
N ALA A 449 4.36 -19.79 -5.31
CA ALA A 449 4.16 -20.50 -4.05
C ALA A 449 2.71 -20.32 -3.57
N ARG A 450 2.26 -21.24 -2.74
CA ARG A 450 0.97 -21.17 -2.06
C ARG A 450 1.14 -21.44 -0.59
N PHE A 451 0.38 -20.71 0.22
CA PHE A 451 0.35 -20.87 1.66
C PHE A 451 -1.10 -20.83 2.15
N GLN A 452 -1.32 -21.48 3.29
CA GLN A 452 -2.63 -21.48 3.94
C GLN A 452 -2.48 -21.12 5.41
N VAL A 453 -3.37 -20.28 5.92
CA VAL A 453 -3.55 -20.02 7.34
C VAL A 453 -4.91 -20.53 7.75
N THR A 454 -4.96 -21.43 8.75
CA THR A 454 -6.20 -21.96 9.29
C THR A 454 -6.74 -21.04 10.41
N HIS A 455 -8.03 -20.76 10.39
CA HIS A 455 -8.66 -19.95 11.43
C HIS A 455 -8.40 -20.49 12.84
N GLY A 456 -8.00 -19.61 13.75
CA GLY A 456 -7.65 -19.98 15.13
C GLY A 456 -6.28 -20.64 15.28
N ARG A 457 -5.52 -20.79 14.19
CA ARG A 457 -4.17 -21.36 14.18
C ARG A 457 -3.25 -20.44 13.37
N PRO A 458 -2.69 -19.39 13.99
CA PRO A 458 -1.78 -18.49 13.29
C PRO A 458 -0.50 -19.24 12.88
N GLY A 459 0.11 -18.76 11.81
CA GLY A 459 1.22 -19.40 11.12
C GLY A 459 0.78 -19.96 9.77
N ALA A 460 1.49 -19.57 8.70
CA ALA A 460 1.23 -20.06 7.35
C ALA A 460 1.92 -21.39 7.09
N VAL A 461 1.23 -22.32 6.45
CA VAL A 461 1.80 -23.58 5.98
C VAL A 461 1.81 -23.61 4.45
N PRO A 462 2.88 -24.09 3.79
CA PRO A 462 2.89 -24.29 2.35
C PRO A 462 1.89 -25.38 1.93
N VAL A 463 1.24 -25.18 0.76
CA VAL A 463 0.23 -26.09 0.20
C VAL A 463 0.44 -26.32 -1.29
#